data_2b2947441af814cfb8f6a243a0a15106
#
_entry.id   2b2947441af814cfb8f6a243a0a15106
#
_cell.length_a   1.000
_cell.length_b   1.000
_cell.length_c   1.000
_cell.angle_alpha   90.00
_cell.angle_beta   90.00
_cell.angle_gamma   90.00
#
_symmetry.space_group_name_H-M   'P 1'
#
loop_
_entity.id
_entity.type
_entity.pdbx_description
1 polymer ?
#
loop_
_entity_poly.entity_id
_entity_poly.type
_entity_poly.pdbx_seq_one_letter_code
_entity_poly.pdbx_strand_id
1 'polypeptide(L)'
;QVLNLIDNFLEEKNSFIFESVEKGKIKGRYTIFGKNPDKIWEFNNNNSYLIQRNKKRNLNDKPDKLIEKIIEDFKFETPKNLPNICSLISGYFSYDSIRYIEKIPNNCKNDLNLPDVRLLRPRTLVIHDNLKKEIFYISNIFKDEKIKNYKNKYEEVKSDLFKLLIQSSIKNIDKNIIPKSKNIKVKSNTSKNKFLSMVN
;
A
#
# COMPACT_ATOMS: atom_id res chain seq x y z
N GLN A 1 -16.57 13.58 -1.94
CA GLN A 1 -17.10 12.38 -2.64
C GLN A 1 -16.10 11.21 -2.61
N VAL A 2 -14.81 11.44 -2.86
CA VAL A 2 -13.76 10.41 -2.70
C VAL A 2 -13.47 10.12 -1.23
N LEU A 3 -13.62 11.12 -0.36
CA LEU A 3 -13.42 11.02 1.10
C LEU A 3 -14.36 10.00 1.79
N ASN A 4 -15.57 9.80 1.27
CA ASN A 4 -16.49 8.80 1.84
C ASN A 4 -16.05 7.35 1.57
N LEU A 5 -15.17 7.14 0.59
CA LEU A 5 -14.52 5.85 0.35
C LEU A 5 -13.40 5.59 1.37
N ILE A 6 -12.79 6.65 1.90
CA ILE A 6 -11.65 6.57 2.81
C ILE A 6 -12.05 5.85 4.10
N ASP A 7 -13.17 6.20 4.69
CA ASP A 7 -13.61 5.64 5.98
C ASP A 7 -13.75 4.11 5.91
N ASN A 8 -14.26 3.58 4.80
CA ASN A 8 -14.40 2.14 4.59
C ASN A 8 -13.08 1.40 4.31
N PHE A 9 -11.99 2.12 4.05
CA PHE A 9 -10.68 1.52 3.74
C PHE A 9 -9.68 1.64 4.87
N LEU A 10 -9.76 2.69 5.69
CA LEU A 10 -8.77 2.95 6.76
C LEU A 10 -8.90 2.01 7.95
N GLU A 11 -10.08 1.43 8.17
CA GLU A 11 -10.30 0.50 9.28
C GLU A 11 -9.70 -0.90 9.03
N GLU A 12 -9.39 -1.24 7.78
CA GLU A 12 -8.84 -2.55 7.44
C GLU A 12 -7.31 -2.56 7.56
N LYS A 13 -6.79 -3.58 8.24
CA LYS A 13 -5.34 -3.82 8.30
C LYS A 13 -4.79 -4.04 6.90
N ASN A 14 -3.60 -3.47 6.63
CA ASN A 14 -2.91 -3.58 5.35
C ASN A 14 -3.67 -2.93 4.17
N SER A 15 -4.43 -1.89 4.46
CA SER A 15 -4.97 -0.97 3.45
C SER A 15 -4.05 0.24 3.27
N PHE A 16 -4.19 0.91 2.12
CA PHE A 16 -3.46 2.15 1.84
C PHE A 16 -4.27 3.08 0.95
N ILE A 17 -3.91 4.34 0.99
CA ILE A 17 -4.43 5.39 0.13
C ILE A 17 -3.26 6.18 -0.41
N PHE A 18 -3.23 6.36 -1.74
CA PHE A 18 -2.35 7.30 -2.40
C PHE A 18 -3.19 8.39 -3.04
N GLU A 19 -3.09 9.59 -2.50
CA GLU A 19 -3.76 10.77 -3.02
C GLU A 19 -2.70 11.81 -3.40
N SER A 20 -2.80 12.34 -4.61
CA SER A 20 -1.99 13.48 -5.00
C SER A 20 -2.78 14.78 -4.85
N VAL A 21 -2.19 15.74 -4.16
CA VAL A 21 -2.78 17.06 -3.94
C VAL A 21 -2.66 17.96 -5.18
N GLU A 22 -1.72 17.67 -6.08
CA GLU A 22 -1.56 18.42 -7.33
C GLU A 22 -2.70 18.12 -8.31
N LYS A 23 -3.53 19.11 -8.61
CA LYS A 23 -4.58 19.04 -9.62
C LYS A 23 -4.01 19.22 -11.03
N GLY A 24 -3.15 18.31 -11.49
CA GLY A 24 -2.52 18.36 -12.80
C GLY A 24 -3.07 17.35 -13.80
N LYS A 25 -2.95 17.65 -15.10
CA LYS A 25 -3.32 16.70 -16.17
C LYS A 25 -2.39 15.48 -16.23
N ILE A 26 -1.17 15.59 -15.72
CA ILE A 26 -0.14 14.56 -15.76
C ILE A 26 0.18 14.08 -14.34
N LYS A 27 0.46 15.01 -13.42
CA LYS A 27 0.69 14.70 -11.99
C LYS A 27 -0.62 14.82 -11.23
N GLY A 28 -0.86 13.90 -10.30
CA GLY A 28 -2.08 13.89 -9.48
C GLY A 28 -3.33 13.38 -10.17
N ARG A 29 -3.18 12.65 -11.28
CA ARG A 29 -4.29 12.11 -12.05
C ARG A 29 -5.10 11.09 -11.25
N TYR A 30 -4.45 10.22 -10.50
CA TYR A 30 -5.11 9.11 -9.83
C TYR A 30 -5.10 9.26 -8.32
N THR A 31 -6.24 8.94 -7.70
CA THR A 31 -6.34 8.59 -6.28
C THR A 31 -6.55 7.09 -6.20
N ILE A 32 -5.70 6.38 -5.44
CA ILE A 32 -5.66 4.92 -5.43
C ILE A 32 -5.89 4.45 -4.00
N PHE A 33 -6.86 3.55 -3.85
CA PHE A 33 -7.11 2.83 -2.60
C PHE A 33 -6.80 1.36 -2.84
N GLY A 34 -6.10 0.73 -1.90
CA GLY A 34 -5.80 -0.68 -1.98
C GLY A 34 -6.05 -1.40 -0.67
N LYS A 35 -6.56 -2.64 -0.74
CA LYS A 35 -6.81 -3.50 0.42
C LYS A 35 -6.73 -4.99 0.07
N ASN A 36 -6.89 -5.83 1.10
CA ASN A 36 -6.92 -7.28 0.98
C ASN A 36 -5.70 -7.84 0.24
N PRO A 37 -4.45 -7.55 0.67
CA PRO A 37 -3.29 -8.09 -0.01
C PRO A 37 -3.28 -9.62 0.08
N ASP A 38 -3.00 -10.28 -1.04
CA ASP A 38 -2.81 -11.72 -1.07
C ASP A 38 -1.41 -12.13 -0.61
N LYS A 39 -0.43 -11.22 -0.77
CA LYS A 39 0.94 -11.35 -0.31
C LYS A 39 1.45 -10.06 0.28
N ILE A 40 2.22 -10.20 1.37
CA ILE A 40 3.00 -9.12 1.95
C ILE A 40 4.42 -9.65 2.13
N TRP A 41 5.40 -8.89 1.66
CA TRP A 41 6.82 -9.16 1.86
C TRP A 41 7.37 -8.17 2.87
N GLU A 42 8.10 -8.67 3.84
CA GLU A 42 8.81 -7.88 4.84
C GLU A 42 10.28 -8.25 4.83
N PHE A 43 11.13 -7.24 4.78
CA PHE A 43 12.57 -7.38 4.82
C PHE A 43 13.10 -6.61 6.01
N ASN A 44 13.94 -7.26 6.81
CA ASN A 44 14.53 -6.65 7.99
C ASN A 44 15.96 -7.17 8.14
N ASN A 45 16.95 -6.31 8.01
CA ASN A 45 18.35 -6.68 7.90
C ASN A 45 18.54 -7.71 6.75
N ASN A 46 19.08 -8.88 7.09
CA ASN A 46 19.30 -9.96 6.12
C ASN A 46 18.15 -10.97 6.05
N ASN A 47 17.05 -10.73 6.76
CA ASN A 47 15.93 -11.66 6.82
C ASN A 47 14.81 -11.21 5.89
N SER A 48 14.27 -12.18 5.18
CA SER A 48 13.19 -11.97 4.23
C SER A 48 11.98 -12.82 4.63
N TYR A 49 10.81 -12.20 4.66
CA TYR A 49 9.59 -12.87 5.09
C TYR A 49 8.48 -12.69 4.06
N LEU A 50 7.68 -13.73 3.89
CA LEU A 50 6.41 -13.67 3.18
C LEU A 50 5.25 -13.93 4.15
N ILE A 51 4.29 -13.01 4.16
CA ILE A 51 3.03 -13.17 4.87
C ILE A 51 1.94 -13.46 3.83
N GLN A 52 1.30 -14.61 3.96
CA GLN A 52 0.21 -15.04 3.09
C GLN A 52 -0.82 -15.81 3.92
N ARG A 53 -2.12 -15.50 3.76
CA ARG A 53 -3.21 -16.08 4.54
C ARG A 53 -2.94 -16.02 6.06
N ASN A 54 -2.45 -14.88 6.55
CA ASN A 54 -2.08 -14.62 7.95
C ASN A 54 -0.95 -15.52 8.50
N LYS A 55 -0.24 -16.26 7.64
CA LYS A 55 0.93 -17.05 8.03
C LYS A 55 2.20 -16.37 7.55
N LYS A 56 3.11 -16.10 8.47
CA LYS A 56 4.45 -15.56 8.19
C LYS A 56 5.42 -16.74 8.02
N ARG A 57 6.16 -16.75 6.92
CA ARG A 57 7.23 -17.73 6.64
C ARG A 57 8.52 -17.01 6.27
N ASN A 58 9.64 -17.58 6.66
CA ASN A 58 10.96 -17.11 6.23
C ASN A 58 11.19 -17.49 4.76
N LEU A 59 11.91 -16.62 4.04
CA LEU A 59 12.43 -16.86 2.71
C LEU A 59 13.94 -16.93 2.78
N ASN A 60 14.54 -17.87 2.05
CA ASN A 60 15.98 -18.17 2.18
C ASN A 60 16.86 -17.22 1.37
N ASP A 61 16.28 -16.50 0.40
CA ASP A 61 17.04 -15.61 -0.46
C ASP A 61 17.26 -14.25 0.21
N LYS A 62 18.34 -13.58 -0.19
CA LYS A 62 18.67 -12.23 0.28
C LYS A 62 17.63 -11.20 -0.19
N PRO A 63 17.43 -10.11 0.58
CA PRO A 63 16.44 -9.06 0.27
C PRO A 63 16.57 -8.49 -1.15
N ASP A 64 17.76 -8.13 -1.58
CA ASP A 64 18.06 -7.57 -2.91
C ASP A 64 17.56 -8.46 -4.04
N LYS A 65 17.96 -9.73 -4.04
CA LYS A 65 17.56 -10.71 -5.05
C LYS A 65 16.04 -11.00 -5.04
N LEU A 66 15.45 -11.04 -3.85
CA LEU A 66 14.01 -11.26 -3.74
C LEU A 66 13.20 -10.08 -4.25
N ILE A 67 13.65 -8.85 -4.00
CA ILE A 67 12.99 -7.64 -4.51
C ILE A 67 13.04 -7.63 -6.04
N GLU A 68 14.19 -7.89 -6.64
CA GLU A 68 14.33 -8.04 -8.09
C GLU A 68 13.36 -9.09 -8.65
N LYS A 69 13.34 -10.27 -8.06
CA LYS A 69 12.43 -11.35 -8.45
C LYS A 69 10.96 -10.98 -8.31
N ILE A 70 10.57 -10.31 -7.23
CA ILE A 70 9.19 -9.84 -7.03
C ILE A 70 8.78 -8.90 -8.17
N ILE A 71 9.66 -7.98 -8.57
CA ILE A 71 9.41 -7.02 -9.65
C ILE A 71 9.32 -7.75 -11.00
N GLU A 72 10.22 -8.70 -11.27
CA GLU A 72 10.22 -9.49 -12.50
C GLU A 72 8.98 -10.37 -12.63
N ASP A 73 8.58 -11.05 -11.55
CA ASP A 73 7.42 -11.94 -11.51
C ASP A 73 6.09 -11.16 -11.60
N PHE A 74 6.11 -9.86 -11.35
CA PHE A 74 4.92 -9.00 -11.33
C PHE A 74 4.51 -8.50 -12.70
N LYS A 75 5.08 -8.98 -13.78
CA LYS A 75 4.71 -8.58 -15.15
C LYS A 75 3.31 -9.06 -15.52
N PHE A 76 2.47 -8.15 -16.01
CA PHE A 76 1.13 -8.45 -16.50
C PHE A 76 0.77 -7.56 -17.69
N GLU A 77 -0.16 -8.00 -18.52
CA GLU A 77 -0.73 -7.21 -19.61
C GLU A 77 -1.94 -6.41 -19.10
N THR A 78 -1.90 -5.10 -19.29
CA THR A 78 -3.01 -4.24 -18.90
C THR A 78 -4.18 -4.40 -19.85
N PRO A 79 -5.39 -4.73 -19.38
CA PRO A 79 -6.58 -4.72 -20.23
C PRO A 79 -6.84 -3.33 -20.80
N LYS A 80 -7.22 -3.24 -22.10
CA LYS A 80 -7.36 -1.98 -22.84
C LYS A 80 -8.29 -0.95 -22.18
N ASN A 81 -9.28 -1.41 -21.42
CA ASN A 81 -10.29 -0.56 -20.79
C ASN A 81 -9.98 -0.19 -19.34
N LEU A 82 -8.82 -0.58 -18.82
CA LEU A 82 -8.42 -0.31 -17.45
C LEU A 82 -7.19 0.62 -17.42
N PRO A 83 -7.02 1.40 -16.35
CA PRO A 83 -5.79 2.17 -16.15
C PRO A 83 -4.59 1.24 -15.95
N ASN A 84 -3.40 1.65 -16.38
CA ASN A 84 -2.16 0.86 -16.27
C ASN A 84 -1.81 0.46 -14.83
N ILE A 85 -2.37 1.16 -13.86
CA ILE A 85 -2.21 0.90 -12.43
C ILE A 85 -3.30 -0.06 -11.87
N CYS A 86 -4.03 -0.78 -12.74
CA CYS A 86 -5.09 -1.71 -12.33
C CYS A 86 -4.57 -2.93 -11.56
N SER A 87 -3.26 -3.14 -11.56
CA SER A 87 -2.55 -4.04 -10.66
C SER A 87 -1.22 -3.39 -10.27
N LEU A 88 -0.81 -3.52 -9.01
CA LEU A 88 0.40 -2.87 -8.51
C LEU A 88 0.95 -3.60 -7.28
N ILE A 89 2.20 -3.32 -6.97
CA ILE A 89 2.82 -3.60 -5.67
C ILE A 89 2.97 -2.25 -4.97
N SER A 90 2.55 -2.18 -3.72
CA SER A 90 2.57 -0.98 -2.90
C SER A 90 3.38 -1.21 -1.64
N GLY A 91 4.01 -0.19 -1.11
CA GLY A 91 4.75 -0.30 0.13
C GLY A 91 5.73 0.83 0.34
N TYR A 92 6.73 0.57 1.17
CA TYR A 92 7.80 1.53 1.44
C TYR A 92 9.17 0.85 1.48
N PHE A 93 10.16 1.65 1.16
CA PHE A 93 11.57 1.41 1.40
C PHE A 93 12.02 2.43 2.46
N SER A 94 12.50 1.96 3.62
CA SER A 94 13.08 2.85 4.61
C SER A 94 14.44 3.36 4.15
N TYR A 95 14.98 4.37 4.84
CA TYR A 95 16.34 4.83 4.58
C TYR A 95 17.37 3.69 4.73
N ASP A 96 17.17 2.83 5.73
CA ASP A 96 18.08 1.71 6.02
C ASP A 96 18.10 0.60 4.97
N SER A 97 17.15 0.58 4.02
CA SER A 97 17.15 -0.36 2.89
C SER A 97 18.40 -0.20 1.99
N ILE A 98 19.08 0.94 2.04
CA ILE A 98 20.36 1.16 1.34
C ILE A 98 21.44 0.15 1.80
N ARG A 99 21.33 -0.40 3.02
CA ARG A 99 22.25 -1.41 3.55
C ARG A 99 22.21 -2.74 2.81
N TYR A 100 21.20 -2.96 1.98
CA TYR A 100 21.15 -4.14 1.09
C TYR A 100 22.11 -4.00 -0.10
N ILE A 101 22.51 -2.77 -0.42
CA ILE A 101 23.34 -2.43 -1.56
C ILE A 101 24.74 -1.98 -1.09
N GLU A 102 24.79 -1.15 -0.03
CA GLU A 102 26.03 -0.55 0.45
C GLU A 102 26.37 -0.98 1.89
N LYS A 103 27.68 -1.04 2.17
CA LYS A 103 28.20 -1.30 3.53
C LYS A 103 28.25 -0.01 4.32
N ILE A 104 27.18 0.33 4.99
CA ILE A 104 27.07 1.53 5.84
C ILE A 104 27.02 1.08 7.32
N PRO A 105 27.72 1.79 8.24
CA PRO A 105 27.67 1.50 9.67
C PRO A 105 26.25 1.55 10.23
N ASN A 106 25.90 0.60 11.10
CA ASN A 106 24.58 0.55 11.74
C ASN A 106 24.69 1.00 13.20
N ASN A 107 24.91 2.31 13.40
CA ASN A 107 25.13 2.89 14.72
C ASN A 107 23.84 3.41 15.38
N CYS A 108 22.74 3.47 14.64
CA CYS A 108 21.46 3.97 15.15
C CYS A 108 20.68 2.86 15.84
N LYS A 109 20.07 3.17 16.98
CA LYS A 109 19.18 2.27 17.68
C LYS A 109 17.87 2.11 16.90
N ASN A 110 17.49 0.88 16.59
CA ASN A 110 16.17 0.59 16.03
C ASN A 110 15.18 0.33 17.18
N ASP A 111 14.48 1.37 17.62
CA ASP A 111 13.50 1.33 18.68
C ASP A 111 12.06 1.12 18.18
N LEU A 112 11.81 1.35 16.90
CA LEU A 112 10.50 1.18 16.29
C LEU A 112 10.24 -0.25 15.81
N ASN A 113 11.28 -1.05 15.60
CA ASN A 113 11.22 -2.44 15.09
C ASN A 113 10.37 -2.58 13.80
N LEU A 114 10.40 -1.56 12.95
CA LEU A 114 9.75 -1.60 11.66
C LEU A 114 10.61 -2.34 10.63
N PRO A 115 10.02 -3.05 9.67
CA PRO A 115 10.78 -3.61 8.54
C PRO A 115 11.50 -2.53 7.74
N ASP A 116 12.70 -2.83 7.22
CA ASP A 116 13.41 -1.93 6.31
C ASP A 116 12.65 -1.73 5.00
N VAL A 117 12.02 -2.79 4.52
CA VAL A 117 11.15 -2.75 3.34
C VAL A 117 9.89 -3.55 3.65
N ARG A 118 8.75 -2.99 3.31
CA ARG A 118 7.47 -3.70 3.37
C ARG A 118 6.70 -3.45 2.11
N LEU A 119 6.46 -4.53 1.35
CA LEU A 119 5.74 -4.52 0.09
C LEU A 119 4.48 -5.36 0.23
N LEU A 120 3.39 -4.91 -0.34
CA LEU A 120 2.13 -5.65 -0.38
C LEU A 120 1.55 -5.67 -1.79
N ARG A 121 0.92 -6.78 -2.15
CA ARG A 121 0.23 -6.97 -3.42
C ARG A 121 -1.28 -6.94 -3.16
N PRO A 122 -1.95 -5.79 -3.34
CA PRO A 122 -3.36 -5.64 -3.03
C PRO A 122 -4.19 -6.43 -4.03
N ARG A 123 -5.18 -7.17 -3.53
CA ARG A 123 -6.17 -7.83 -4.37
C ARG A 123 -7.20 -6.82 -4.86
N THR A 124 -7.69 -5.98 -3.96
CA THR A 124 -8.76 -5.03 -4.25
C THR A 124 -8.18 -3.64 -4.39
N LEU A 125 -8.51 -2.99 -5.49
CA LEU A 125 -8.17 -1.60 -5.77
C LEU A 125 -9.44 -0.81 -6.11
N VAL A 126 -9.52 0.42 -5.60
CA VAL A 126 -10.43 1.43 -6.11
C VAL A 126 -9.60 2.59 -6.62
N ILE A 127 -9.75 2.89 -7.90
CA ILE A 127 -8.96 3.90 -8.59
C ILE A 127 -9.90 4.98 -9.09
N HIS A 128 -9.71 6.20 -8.61
CA HIS A 128 -10.39 7.38 -9.13
C HIS A 128 -9.48 8.08 -10.13
N ASP A 129 -9.91 8.15 -11.39
CA ASP A 129 -9.28 8.97 -12.42
C ASP A 129 -9.81 10.40 -12.32
N ASN A 130 -9.02 11.28 -11.72
CA ASN A 130 -9.39 12.70 -11.53
C ASN A 130 -9.58 13.45 -12.84
N LEU A 131 -8.92 13.02 -13.92
CA LEU A 131 -9.03 13.63 -15.24
C LEU A 131 -10.31 13.23 -15.95
N LYS A 132 -10.60 11.93 -16.01
CA LYS A 132 -11.78 11.37 -16.67
C LYS A 132 -13.04 11.41 -15.81
N LYS A 133 -12.90 11.63 -14.48
CA LYS A 133 -13.99 11.55 -13.48
C LYS A 133 -14.64 10.17 -13.41
N GLU A 134 -13.84 9.15 -13.63
CA GLU A 134 -14.24 7.74 -13.58
C GLU A 134 -13.71 7.08 -12.30
N ILE A 135 -14.45 6.11 -11.78
CA ILE A 135 -14.02 5.27 -10.66
C ILE A 135 -14.00 3.83 -11.13
N PHE A 136 -12.87 3.16 -10.93
CA PHE A 136 -12.70 1.75 -11.25
C PHE A 136 -12.66 0.94 -9.95
N TYR A 137 -13.50 -0.08 -9.86
CA TYR A 137 -13.48 -1.10 -8.80
C TYR A 137 -12.86 -2.35 -9.39
N ILE A 138 -11.70 -2.74 -8.87
CA ILE A 138 -10.87 -3.79 -9.46
C ILE A 138 -10.57 -4.83 -8.39
N SER A 139 -10.67 -6.10 -8.75
CA SER A 139 -10.13 -7.18 -7.95
C SER A 139 -9.28 -8.11 -8.79
N ASN A 140 -8.02 -8.29 -8.37
CA ASN A 140 -7.03 -9.07 -9.07
C ASN A 140 -7.06 -10.54 -8.61
N ILE A 141 -7.06 -11.45 -9.57
CA ILE A 141 -6.80 -12.88 -9.37
C ILE A 141 -5.42 -13.16 -9.97
N PHE A 142 -4.47 -13.54 -9.12
CA PHE A 142 -3.09 -13.71 -9.56
C PHE A 142 -2.84 -15.14 -10.04
N LYS A 143 -2.05 -15.29 -11.12
CA LYS A 143 -1.77 -16.59 -11.76
C LYS A 143 -1.06 -17.60 -10.84
N ASP A 144 -0.33 -17.10 -9.84
CA ASP A 144 0.40 -17.92 -8.87
C ASP A 144 -0.45 -18.37 -7.66
N GLU A 145 -1.73 -18.03 -7.67
CA GLU A 145 -2.68 -18.56 -6.69
C GLU A 145 -3.04 -20.01 -7.04
N LYS A 146 -2.96 -20.89 -6.05
CA LYS A 146 -3.42 -22.29 -6.18
C LYS A 146 -4.94 -22.34 -6.11
N ILE A 147 -5.61 -22.05 -7.22
CA ILE A 147 -7.06 -22.01 -7.33
C ILE A 147 -7.55 -23.34 -7.89
N LYS A 148 -8.37 -24.06 -7.12
CA LYS A 148 -8.96 -25.33 -7.54
C LYS A 148 -10.09 -25.14 -8.57
N ASN A 149 -10.89 -24.10 -8.41
CA ASN A 149 -12.01 -23.78 -9.29
C ASN A 149 -12.06 -22.28 -9.57
N TYR A 150 -11.66 -21.88 -10.77
CA TYR A 150 -11.62 -20.49 -11.18
C TYR A 150 -13.00 -19.85 -11.30
N LYS A 151 -14.03 -20.61 -11.68
CA LYS A 151 -15.40 -20.12 -11.78
C LYS A 151 -15.94 -19.69 -10.41
N ASN A 152 -15.77 -20.54 -9.41
CA ASN A 152 -16.19 -20.21 -8.05
C ASN A 152 -15.40 -19.01 -7.49
N LYS A 153 -14.09 -18.94 -7.78
CA LYS A 153 -13.27 -17.82 -7.35
C LYS A 153 -13.70 -16.51 -8.02
N TYR A 154 -14.06 -16.55 -9.29
CA TYR A 154 -14.59 -15.40 -10.02
C TYR A 154 -15.90 -14.88 -9.39
N GLU A 155 -16.86 -15.77 -9.11
CA GLU A 155 -18.14 -15.37 -8.51
C GLU A 155 -17.96 -14.81 -7.08
N GLU A 156 -17.07 -15.39 -6.27
CA GLU A 156 -16.68 -14.87 -4.95
C GLU A 156 -16.16 -13.42 -5.07
N VAL A 157 -15.18 -13.21 -5.92
CA VAL A 157 -14.52 -11.91 -6.12
C VAL A 157 -15.51 -10.89 -6.67
N LYS A 158 -16.35 -11.28 -7.61
CA LYS A 158 -17.41 -10.43 -8.18
C LYS A 158 -18.41 -9.99 -7.11
N SER A 159 -18.85 -10.93 -6.27
CA SER A 159 -19.75 -10.63 -5.15
C SER A 159 -19.12 -9.60 -4.18
N ASP A 160 -17.84 -9.76 -3.85
CA ASP A 160 -17.14 -8.84 -2.95
C ASP A 160 -16.98 -7.45 -3.55
N LEU A 161 -16.73 -7.35 -4.87
CA LEU A 161 -16.71 -6.07 -5.57
C LEU A 161 -18.09 -5.38 -5.57
N PHE A 162 -19.18 -6.14 -5.74
CA PHE A 162 -20.54 -5.58 -5.66
C PHE A 162 -20.85 -5.06 -4.25
N LYS A 163 -20.49 -5.80 -3.21
CA LYS A 163 -20.64 -5.32 -1.81
C LYS A 163 -19.88 -4.00 -1.60
N LEU A 164 -18.63 -3.95 -2.07
CA LEU A 164 -17.81 -2.74 -1.96
C LEU A 164 -18.44 -1.55 -2.71
N LEU A 165 -18.96 -1.77 -3.92
CA LEU A 165 -19.65 -0.75 -4.70
C LEU A 165 -20.88 -0.21 -3.96
N ILE A 166 -21.70 -1.10 -3.39
CA ILE A 166 -22.88 -0.71 -2.61
C ILE A 166 -22.45 0.10 -1.38
N GLN A 167 -21.47 -0.38 -0.61
CA GLN A 167 -20.98 0.31 0.58
C GLN A 167 -20.44 1.71 0.27
N SER A 168 -19.74 1.85 -0.85
CA SER A 168 -19.20 3.14 -1.30
C SER A 168 -20.28 4.10 -1.81
N SER A 169 -21.44 3.58 -2.23
CA SER A 169 -22.57 4.38 -2.72
C SER A 169 -23.47 4.88 -1.59
N ILE A 170 -23.44 4.22 -0.44
CA ILE A 170 -24.19 4.65 0.75
C ILE A 170 -23.49 5.89 1.31
N LYS A 171 -24.17 7.04 1.22
CA LYS A 171 -23.72 8.27 1.88
C LYS A 171 -23.79 8.09 3.38
N ASN A 172 -22.67 7.87 4.03
CA ASN A 172 -22.59 8.09 5.48
C ASN A 172 -22.68 9.60 5.72
N ILE A 173 -23.89 10.06 6.09
CA ILE A 173 -24.21 11.48 6.27
C ILE A 173 -23.81 11.98 7.67
N ASP A 174 -23.02 11.26 8.39
CA ASP A 174 -22.45 11.78 9.66
C ASP A 174 -21.22 12.67 9.39
N LYS A 175 -21.50 13.85 8.80
CA LYS A 175 -20.52 14.92 8.61
C LYS A 175 -20.05 15.59 9.91
N ASN A 176 -20.41 15.08 11.06
CA ASN A 176 -20.19 15.76 12.36
C ASN A 176 -19.02 15.24 13.18
N ILE A 177 -18.21 14.34 12.63
CA ILE A 177 -16.96 13.93 13.32
C ILE A 177 -15.77 14.51 12.57
N ILE A 178 -15.70 15.83 12.46
CA ILE A 178 -14.38 16.47 12.49
C ILE A 178 -14.01 16.45 13.98
N PRO A 179 -13.07 15.63 14.42
CA PRO A 179 -12.59 15.72 15.77
C PRO A 179 -12.09 17.15 15.94
N LYS A 180 -12.72 17.94 16.82
CA LYS A 180 -12.20 19.24 17.20
C LYS A 180 -10.74 19.02 17.47
N SER A 181 -9.86 19.62 16.68
CA SER A 181 -8.42 19.49 16.83
C SER A 181 -8.10 19.84 18.28
N LYS A 182 -7.84 18.83 19.11
CA LYS A 182 -7.23 19.08 20.41
C LYS A 182 -5.93 19.79 20.08
N ASN A 183 -5.69 20.96 20.67
CA ASN A 183 -4.44 21.68 20.51
C ASN A 183 -3.30 20.74 20.89
N ILE A 184 -2.74 20.05 19.90
CA ILE A 184 -1.62 19.14 20.08
C ILE A 184 -0.41 20.05 20.28
N LYS A 185 0.11 20.11 21.50
CA LYS A 185 1.36 20.81 21.78
C LYS A 185 2.51 19.94 21.26
N VAL A 186 3.05 20.32 20.11
CA VAL A 186 4.25 19.68 19.57
C VAL A 186 5.46 20.24 20.30
N LYS A 187 6.28 19.38 20.92
CA LYS A 187 7.54 19.74 21.54
C LYS A 187 8.66 19.00 20.80
N SER A 188 9.61 19.75 20.25
CA SER A 188 10.81 19.16 19.67
C SER A 188 11.69 18.55 20.75
N ASN A 189 12.22 17.35 20.52
CA ASN A 189 13.23 16.71 21.37
C ASN A 189 14.65 17.23 21.08
N THR A 190 14.81 18.05 20.05
CA THR A 190 16.10 18.63 19.62
C THR A 190 16.00 20.13 19.62
N SER A 191 16.86 20.81 20.36
CA SER A 191 16.96 22.30 20.33
C SER A 191 17.50 22.79 19.00
N LYS A 192 17.17 24.05 18.63
CA LYS A 192 17.66 24.68 17.39
C LYS A 192 19.19 24.63 17.29
N ASN A 193 19.89 24.96 18.38
CA ASN A 193 21.35 24.96 18.40
C ASN A 193 21.93 23.56 18.21
N LYS A 194 21.34 22.55 18.84
CA LYS A 194 21.74 21.15 18.64
C LYS A 194 21.53 20.71 17.21
N PHE A 195 20.40 21.07 16.61
CA PHE A 195 20.12 20.76 15.20
C PHE A 195 21.16 21.40 14.28
N LEU A 196 21.46 22.69 14.47
CA LEU A 196 22.45 23.37 13.67
C LEU A 196 23.85 22.76 13.80
N SER A 197 24.25 22.32 15.02
CA SER A 197 25.52 21.62 15.22
C SER A 197 25.61 20.22 14.63
N MET A 198 24.49 19.62 14.28
CA MET A 198 24.44 18.32 13.60
C MET A 198 24.52 18.42 12.07
N VAL A 199 24.26 19.62 11.52
CA VAL A 199 24.23 19.89 10.08
C VAL A 199 25.52 20.51 9.58
N ASN A 200 26.28 21.21 10.47
CA ASN A 200 27.62 21.75 10.22
C ASN A 200 28.69 20.71 10.53
#